data_a7baf9c060c17e4090d9d387d081276d
#
_entry.id   a7baf9c060c17e4090d9d387d081276d
#
_cell.length_a   1.000
_cell.length_b   1.000
_cell.length_c   1.000
_cell.angle_alpha   90.00
_cell.angle_beta   90.00
_cell.angle_gamma   90.00
#
_symmetry.space_group_name_H-M   'P 1'
#
loop_
_entity.id
_entity.type
_entity.pdbx_description
1 polymer ?
#
loop_
_entity_poly.entity_id
_entity_poly.type
_entity_poly.pdbx_seq_one_letter_code
_entity_poly.pdbx_strand_id
1 'polypeptide(L)'
;GLRQHVLEKLVKTYIGEVDVLITEGTSLSRDANDPIAEVAVLDDISSYIQDGKYVFVMCSSTNIDRIMGIWQNMPTDKVLICDAYQKRILDTVINNVYYESSLYRRHDSPLVIDKGRYPKYYMEHGFVSLVRGTENFISKIKEFPKDDVRIIYSMWTGYIEENLALKELLD
;
A
#
# COMPACT_ATOMS: atom_id res chain seq x y z
N GLY A 1 6.52 14.05 -1.17
CA GLY A 1 6.42 12.78 -1.92
C GLY A 1 7.57 12.62 -2.88
N LEU A 2 7.76 11.42 -3.41
CA LEU A 2 8.82 11.08 -4.39
C LEU A 2 8.82 11.97 -5.64
N ARG A 3 7.79 12.80 -5.83
CA ARG A 3 7.59 13.63 -7.04
C ARG A 3 7.26 15.08 -6.73
N GLN A 4 7.81 15.64 -5.65
CA GLN A 4 7.51 17.02 -5.24
C GLN A 4 7.69 18.05 -6.37
N HIS A 5 8.70 17.88 -7.22
CA HIS A 5 8.99 18.82 -8.32
C HIS A 5 8.18 18.54 -9.60
N VAL A 6 7.46 17.43 -9.69
CA VAL A 6 6.69 17.09 -10.91
C VAL A 6 5.49 18.03 -11.07
N LEU A 7 4.79 18.34 -9.98
CA LEU A 7 3.63 19.25 -10.01
C LEU A 7 4.06 20.65 -10.44
N GLU A 8 5.14 21.18 -9.86
CA GLU A 8 5.66 22.50 -10.24
C GLU A 8 6.05 22.56 -11.71
N LYS A 9 6.76 21.54 -12.20
CA LYS A 9 7.13 21.43 -13.61
C LYS A 9 5.91 21.34 -14.51
N LEU A 10 4.91 20.55 -14.14
CA LEU A 10 3.67 20.37 -14.91
C LEU A 10 2.89 21.68 -14.99
N VAL A 11 2.71 22.37 -13.86
CA VAL A 11 2.03 23.67 -13.83
C VAL A 11 2.78 24.69 -14.69
N LYS A 12 4.08 24.85 -14.52
CA LYS A 12 4.89 25.82 -15.28
C LYS A 12 4.95 25.52 -16.76
N THR A 13 5.00 24.25 -17.16
CA THR A 13 5.24 23.86 -18.56
C THR A 13 3.93 23.74 -19.37
N TYR A 14 2.85 23.26 -18.76
CA TYR A 14 1.64 22.88 -19.50
C TYR A 14 0.40 23.68 -19.12
N ILE A 15 0.35 24.27 -17.92
CA ILE A 15 -0.84 24.96 -17.42
C ILE A 15 -0.69 26.47 -17.52
N GLY A 16 0.47 27.00 -17.13
CA GLY A 16 0.73 28.45 -17.15
C GLY A 16 0.02 29.19 -16.02
N GLU A 17 -0.51 30.39 -16.32
CA GLU A 17 -1.29 31.19 -15.38
C GLU A 17 -2.70 30.61 -15.22
N VAL A 18 -3.19 30.58 -13.98
CA VAL A 18 -4.47 29.98 -13.61
C VAL A 18 -5.30 31.00 -12.84
N ASP A 19 -6.47 31.33 -13.35
CA ASP A 19 -7.40 32.23 -12.66
C ASP A 19 -8.10 31.58 -11.47
N VAL A 20 -8.37 30.27 -11.56
CA VAL A 20 -9.02 29.48 -10.51
C VAL A 20 -8.36 28.13 -10.37
N LEU A 21 -7.90 27.79 -9.17
CA LEU A 21 -7.37 26.47 -8.83
C LEU A 21 -8.35 25.73 -7.92
N ILE A 22 -8.87 24.60 -8.40
CA ILE A 22 -9.66 23.67 -7.59
C ILE A 22 -8.79 22.47 -7.27
N THR A 23 -8.51 22.25 -5.99
CA THR A 23 -7.67 21.14 -5.53
C THR A 23 -8.23 20.52 -4.26
N GLU A 24 -7.83 19.28 -4.02
CA GLU A 24 -8.08 18.60 -2.76
C GLU A 24 -7.19 19.22 -1.66
N GLY A 25 -7.74 19.46 -0.49
CA GLY A 25 -7.09 20.19 0.61
C GLY A 25 -7.11 19.49 1.96
N THR A 26 -7.40 18.18 2.03
CA THR A 26 -7.50 17.43 3.31
C THR A 26 -6.21 17.49 4.14
N SER A 27 -5.07 17.69 3.52
CA SER A 27 -3.80 17.85 4.23
C SER A 27 -3.61 19.21 4.90
N LEU A 28 -4.38 20.23 4.49
CA LEU A 28 -4.26 21.61 5.01
C LEU A 28 -4.81 21.75 6.44
N SER A 29 -5.73 20.87 6.83
CA SER A 29 -6.35 20.88 8.16
C SER A 29 -5.62 19.99 9.18
N ARG A 30 -4.55 19.31 8.77
CA ARG A 30 -3.74 18.50 9.68
C ARG A 30 -2.71 19.41 10.34
N ASP A 31 -2.59 19.31 11.67
CA ASP A 31 -1.54 20.01 12.41
C ASP A 31 -0.20 19.71 11.76
N ALA A 32 0.51 20.78 11.43
CA ALA A 32 1.74 20.75 10.65
C ALA A 32 2.92 20.24 11.50
N ASN A 33 2.85 19.00 11.92
CA ASN A 33 4.07 18.25 12.14
C ASN A 33 4.61 17.92 10.74
N ASP A 34 5.88 18.16 10.51
CA ASP A 34 6.54 17.95 9.23
C ASP A 34 6.07 16.63 8.60
N PRO A 35 5.58 16.65 7.35
CA PRO A 35 5.09 15.44 6.71
C PRO A 35 6.22 14.42 6.70
N ILE A 36 5.98 13.27 7.35
CA ILE A 36 6.93 12.16 7.34
C ILE A 36 7.22 11.81 5.88
N ALA A 37 8.49 11.84 5.50
CA ALA A 37 8.88 11.51 4.14
C ALA A 37 8.46 10.07 3.80
N GLU A 38 7.96 9.84 2.59
CA GLU A 38 7.52 8.51 2.16
C GLU A 38 8.61 7.45 2.34
N VAL A 39 9.86 7.82 2.17
CA VAL A 39 11.02 6.93 2.40
C VAL A 39 11.07 6.45 3.86
N ALA A 40 10.90 7.33 4.83
CA ALA A 40 10.91 6.94 6.24
C ALA A 40 9.75 5.99 6.59
N VAL A 41 8.55 6.22 6.01
CA VAL A 41 7.42 5.31 6.17
C VAL A 41 7.70 3.95 5.56
N LEU A 42 8.38 3.90 4.41
CA LEU A 42 8.75 2.64 3.75
C LEU A 42 9.83 1.89 4.53
N ASP A 43 10.79 2.58 5.14
CA ASP A 43 11.82 1.97 5.98
C ASP A 43 11.18 1.30 7.20
N ASP A 44 10.24 1.99 7.88
CA ASP A 44 9.50 1.42 9.01
C ASP A 44 8.69 0.18 8.58
N ILE A 45 7.92 0.29 7.48
CA ILE A 45 7.14 -0.82 6.95
C ILE A 45 8.05 -2.02 6.62
N SER A 46 9.20 -1.78 6.00
CA SER A 46 10.14 -2.83 5.61
C SER A 46 10.67 -3.60 6.82
N SER A 47 10.95 -2.92 7.94
CA SER A 47 11.39 -3.58 9.18
C SER A 47 10.32 -4.56 9.71
N TYR A 48 9.05 -4.16 9.73
CA TYR A 48 7.94 -5.02 10.15
C TYR A 48 7.70 -6.21 9.22
N ILE A 49 7.95 -6.03 7.91
CA ILE A 49 7.80 -7.11 6.93
C ILE A 49 8.85 -8.21 7.14
N GLN A 50 10.07 -7.86 7.53
CA GLN A 50 11.13 -8.83 7.76
C GLN A 50 10.80 -9.82 8.88
N ASP A 51 10.23 -9.33 9.97
CA ASP A 51 9.99 -10.12 11.18
C ASP A 51 8.67 -10.90 11.16
N GLY A 52 7.73 -10.57 10.27
CA GLY A 52 6.40 -11.20 10.24
C GLY A 52 6.34 -12.39 9.29
N LYS A 53 5.75 -13.51 9.70
CA LYS A 53 5.45 -14.63 8.79
C LYS A 53 4.31 -14.26 7.83
N TYR A 54 3.18 -13.84 8.37
CA TYR A 54 2.02 -13.39 7.59
C TYR A 54 1.83 -11.89 7.80
N VAL A 55 2.18 -11.11 6.80
CA VAL A 55 2.10 -9.66 6.90
C VAL A 55 0.93 -9.15 6.06
N PHE A 56 -0.02 -8.51 6.71
CA PHE A 56 -1.16 -7.88 6.06
C PHE A 56 -0.99 -6.36 6.05
N VAL A 57 -0.96 -5.77 4.87
CA VAL A 57 -0.78 -4.33 4.71
C VAL A 57 -2.09 -3.70 4.26
N MET A 58 -2.66 -2.85 5.10
CA MET A 58 -3.83 -2.03 4.80
C MET A 58 -3.37 -0.65 4.34
N CYS A 59 -3.43 -0.40 3.05
CA CYS A 59 -3.18 0.92 2.46
C CYS A 59 -4.20 1.21 1.36
N SER A 60 -4.30 2.47 0.94
CA SER A 60 -5.15 2.81 -0.19
C SER A 60 -4.69 2.09 -1.45
N SER A 61 -5.62 1.45 -2.14
CA SER A 61 -5.34 0.73 -3.40
C SER A 61 -4.76 1.61 -4.51
N THR A 62 -4.96 2.91 -4.41
CA THR A 62 -4.44 3.91 -5.36
C THR A 62 -3.18 4.62 -4.88
N ASN A 63 -2.69 4.30 -3.68
CA ASN A 63 -1.38 4.80 -3.23
C ASN A 63 -0.26 3.94 -3.84
N ILE A 64 -0.06 4.13 -5.13
CA ILE A 64 0.84 3.31 -5.95
C ILE A 64 2.28 3.43 -5.50
N ASP A 65 2.74 4.63 -5.14
CA ASP A 65 4.11 4.86 -4.69
C ASP A 65 4.42 4.02 -3.44
N ARG A 66 3.49 3.96 -2.47
CA ARG A 66 3.63 3.12 -1.27
C ARG A 66 3.61 1.64 -1.58
N ILE A 67 2.67 1.18 -2.39
CA ILE A 67 2.56 -0.23 -2.77
C ILE A 67 3.81 -0.69 -3.53
N MET A 68 4.29 0.10 -4.48
CA MET A 68 5.50 -0.22 -5.22
C MET A 68 6.75 -0.18 -4.33
N GLY A 69 6.81 0.79 -3.40
CA GLY A 69 7.88 0.86 -2.42
C GLY A 69 7.92 -0.36 -1.50
N ILE A 70 6.78 -0.80 -0.99
CA ILE A 70 6.67 -2.04 -0.21
C ILE A 70 7.16 -3.23 -1.04
N TRP A 71 6.66 -3.38 -2.25
CA TRP A 71 7.00 -4.50 -3.13
C TRP A 71 8.49 -4.56 -3.47
N GLN A 72 9.12 -3.40 -3.69
CA GLN A 72 10.54 -3.32 -4.01
C GLN A 72 11.46 -3.64 -2.82
N ASN A 73 11.01 -3.32 -1.61
CA ASN A 73 11.81 -3.47 -0.39
C ASN A 73 11.47 -4.72 0.42
N MET A 74 10.49 -5.53 -0.02
CA MET A 74 10.18 -6.77 0.69
C MET A 74 11.28 -7.84 0.48
N PRO A 75 11.47 -8.75 1.44
CA PRO A 75 12.40 -9.87 1.33
C PRO A 75 12.15 -10.72 0.07
N THR A 76 13.22 -11.24 -0.52
CA THR A 76 13.15 -12.01 -1.77
C THR A 76 12.52 -13.39 -1.63
N ASP A 77 12.45 -13.91 -0.41
CA ASP A 77 11.81 -15.17 -0.05
C ASP A 77 10.30 -15.03 0.19
N LYS A 78 9.78 -13.80 0.23
CA LYS A 78 8.35 -13.53 0.36
C LYS A 78 7.72 -13.15 -0.96
N VAL A 79 6.45 -13.48 -1.11
CA VAL A 79 5.62 -13.11 -2.25
C VAL A 79 4.66 -11.98 -1.87
N LEU A 80 4.43 -11.05 -2.79
CA LEU A 80 3.35 -10.09 -2.67
C LEU A 80 2.04 -10.70 -3.15
N ILE A 81 1.03 -10.66 -2.30
CA ILE A 81 -0.31 -11.20 -2.56
C ILE A 81 -1.32 -10.06 -2.60
N CYS A 82 -2.26 -10.10 -3.52
CA CYS A 82 -3.34 -9.12 -3.59
C CYS A 82 -4.62 -9.75 -4.18
N ASP A 83 -5.73 -9.02 -4.13
CA ASP A 83 -6.94 -9.43 -4.84
C ASP A 83 -6.92 -8.98 -6.32
N ALA A 84 -7.88 -9.48 -7.09
CA ALA A 84 -7.99 -9.16 -8.52
C ALA A 84 -8.22 -7.66 -8.80
N TYR A 85 -8.85 -6.94 -7.87
CA TYR A 85 -9.03 -5.50 -7.99
C TYR A 85 -7.70 -4.76 -7.89
N GLN A 86 -6.92 -5.04 -6.86
CA GLN A 86 -5.59 -4.45 -6.67
C GLN A 86 -4.65 -4.81 -7.82
N LYS A 87 -4.69 -6.06 -8.29
CA LYS A 87 -3.90 -6.51 -9.43
C LYS A 87 -4.17 -5.69 -10.68
N ARG A 88 -5.45 -5.43 -11.01
CA ARG A 88 -5.81 -4.59 -12.17
C ARG A 88 -5.27 -3.18 -12.07
N ILE A 89 -5.30 -2.58 -10.88
CA ILE A 89 -4.71 -1.24 -10.66
C ILE A 89 -3.20 -1.28 -10.94
N LEU A 90 -2.49 -2.24 -10.37
CA LEU A 90 -1.04 -2.38 -10.56
C LEU A 90 -0.69 -2.64 -12.02
N ASP A 91 -1.39 -3.53 -12.69
CA ASP A 91 -1.18 -3.83 -14.12
C ASP A 91 -1.42 -2.58 -14.98
N THR A 92 -2.45 -1.79 -14.67
CA THR A 92 -2.72 -0.54 -15.39
C THR A 92 -1.57 0.44 -15.25
N VAL A 93 -1.02 0.58 -14.04
CA VAL A 93 0.12 1.47 -13.80
C VAL A 93 1.36 0.96 -14.52
N ILE A 94 1.73 -0.30 -14.30
CA ILE A 94 2.95 -0.90 -14.85
C ILE A 94 2.94 -0.85 -16.39
N ASN A 95 1.80 -1.14 -17.02
CA ASN A 95 1.69 -1.15 -18.48
C ASN A 95 1.66 0.24 -19.11
N ASN A 96 1.35 1.31 -18.34
CA ASN A 96 1.24 2.67 -18.85
C ASN A 96 2.35 3.62 -18.41
N VAL A 97 3.29 3.15 -17.57
CA VAL A 97 4.45 3.96 -17.17
C VAL A 97 5.54 3.89 -18.23
N TYR A 98 5.93 5.06 -18.76
CA TYR A 98 7.05 5.17 -19.69
C TYR A 98 8.35 4.64 -19.07
N TYR A 99 9.18 4.01 -19.89
CA TYR A 99 10.35 3.18 -19.58
C TYR A 99 11.43 3.80 -18.67
N GLU A 100 11.35 5.06 -18.33
CA GLU A 100 12.41 5.76 -17.60
C GLU A 100 12.31 5.66 -16.07
N SER A 101 11.19 5.23 -15.52
CA SER A 101 11.04 5.12 -14.07
C SER A 101 11.32 3.71 -13.58
N SER A 102 12.49 3.51 -12.99
CA SER A 102 12.86 2.26 -12.30
C SER A 102 11.91 1.89 -11.16
N LEU A 103 11.18 2.87 -10.60
CA LEU A 103 10.24 2.71 -9.48
C LEU A 103 9.08 1.76 -9.79
N TYR A 104 8.70 1.59 -11.05
CA TYR A 104 7.55 0.78 -11.43
C TYR A 104 7.94 -0.47 -12.23
N ARG A 105 9.24 -0.77 -12.31
CA ARG A 105 9.73 -1.97 -13.00
C ARG A 105 9.89 -3.11 -12.01
N ARG A 106 9.11 -4.17 -12.24
CA ARG A 106 9.32 -5.46 -11.60
C ARG A 106 9.24 -6.55 -12.66
N HIS A 107 10.05 -7.59 -12.47
CA HIS A 107 10.07 -8.78 -13.33
C HIS A 107 9.05 -9.84 -12.90
N ASP A 108 8.57 -9.72 -11.66
CA ASP A 108 7.57 -10.57 -11.06
C ASP A 108 6.20 -9.88 -11.04
N SER A 109 5.16 -10.62 -10.79
CA SER A 109 3.79 -10.14 -10.69
C SER A 109 3.22 -10.54 -9.34
N PRO A 110 2.41 -9.68 -8.68
CA PRO A 110 1.73 -10.07 -7.47
C PRO A 110 0.88 -11.30 -7.70
N LEU A 111 0.88 -12.21 -6.73
CA LEU A 111 0.01 -13.37 -6.75
C LEU A 111 -1.42 -12.94 -6.46
N VAL A 112 -2.35 -13.32 -7.33
CA VAL A 112 -3.77 -13.08 -7.09
C VAL A 112 -4.36 -14.24 -6.31
N ILE A 113 -4.97 -13.92 -5.17
CA ILE A 113 -5.75 -14.90 -4.41
C ILE A 113 -7.17 -14.94 -4.92
N ASP A 114 -7.57 -16.11 -5.42
CA ASP A 114 -8.96 -16.40 -5.72
C ASP A 114 -9.71 -16.84 -4.46
N LYS A 115 -10.82 -16.14 -4.16
CA LYS A 115 -11.74 -16.47 -3.05
C LYS A 115 -11.05 -16.59 -1.68
N GLY A 116 -9.88 -15.95 -1.52
CA GLY A 116 -9.14 -15.89 -0.26
C GLY A 116 -8.53 -17.23 0.19
N ARG A 117 -8.25 -18.13 -0.72
CA ARG A 117 -7.50 -19.35 -0.43
C ARG A 117 -6.02 -19.09 -0.69
N TYR A 118 -5.25 -19.08 0.38
CA TYR A 118 -3.81 -18.95 0.29
C TYR A 118 -3.18 -20.29 -0.10
N PRO A 119 -2.32 -20.35 -1.14
CA PRO A 119 -1.67 -21.59 -1.53
C PRO A 119 -0.81 -22.13 -0.39
N LYS A 120 -0.79 -23.47 -0.22
CA LYS A 120 -0.11 -24.17 0.87
C LYS A 120 1.36 -23.76 1.01
N TYR A 121 2.06 -23.62 -0.10
CA TYR A 121 3.45 -23.18 -0.12
C TYR A 121 3.67 -21.86 0.63
N TYR A 122 2.83 -20.85 0.38
CA TYR A 122 2.95 -19.54 1.05
C TYR A 122 2.48 -19.56 2.49
N MET A 123 1.60 -20.50 2.85
CA MET A 123 1.26 -20.75 4.27
C MET A 123 2.44 -21.31 5.05
N GLU A 124 3.33 -22.07 4.40
CA GLU A 124 4.54 -22.62 5.03
C GLU A 124 5.67 -21.58 5.13
N HIS A 125 5.88 -20.77 4.08
CA HIS A 125 7.01 -19.86 3.95
C HIS A 125 6.72 -18.42 4.35
N GLY A 126 5.45 -18.03 4.41
CA GLY A 126 5.03 -16.66 4.70
C GLY A 126 4.81 -15.82 3.44
N PHE A 127 4.20 -14.64 3.64
CA PHE A 127 3.85 -13.73 2.54
C PHE A 127 3.58 -12.30 3.05
N VAL A 128 3.51 -11.37 2.10
CA VAL A 128 2.96 -10.02 2.30
C VAL A 128 1.66 -9.90 1.51
N SER A 129 0.57 -9.53 2.15
CA SER A 129 -0.75 -9.42 1.49
C SER A 129 -1.28 -7.99 1.57
N LEU A 130 -1.60 -7.42 0.41
CA LEU A 130 -2.33 -6.14 0.34
C LEU A 130 -3.81 -6.41 0.58
N VAL A 131 -4.36 -5.77 1.60
CA VAL A 131 -5.74 -5.99 2.04
C VAL A 131 -6.44 -4.65 2.27
N ARG A 132 -7.76 -4.71 2.40
CA ARG A 132 -8.60 -3.56 2.73
C ARG A 132 -9.34 -3.80 4.04
N GLY A 133 -9.71 -2.73 4.74
CA GLY A 133 -10.46 -2.79 6.00
C GLY A 133 -11.92 -3.20 5.83
N THR A 134 -12.23 -4.16 4.95
CA THR A 134 -13.57 -4.72 4.77
C THR A 134 -13.77 -5.96 5.63
N GLU A 135 -14.99 -6.25 6.04
CA GLU A 135 -15.33 -7.42 6.85
C GLU A 135 -14.79 -8.72 6.28
N ASN A 136 -14.83 -8.87 4.95
CA ASN A 136 -14.32 -10.06 4.28
C ASN A 136 -12.81 -10.25 4.47
N PHE A 137 -12.01 -9.18 4.40
CA PHE A 137 -10.57 -9.26 4.68
C PHE A 137 -10.29 -9.46 6.16
N ILE A 138 -11.01 -8.75 7.02
CA ILE A 138 -10.87 -8.84 8.47
C ILE A 138 -11.14 -10.28 8.95
N SER A 139 -12.23 -10.89 8.49
CA SER A 139 -12.57 -12.28 8.87
C SER A 139 -11.49 -13.26 8.42
N LYS A 140 -10.90 -13.06 7.24
CA LYS A 140 -9.81 -13.90 6.74
C LYS A 140 -8.51 -13.75 7.54
N ILE A 141 -8.15 -12.54 7.94
CA ILE A 141 -6.98 -12.31 8.77
C ILE A 141 -7.13 -13.05 10.12
N LYS A 142 -8.33 -13.06 10.69
CA LYS A 142 -8.63 -13.76 11.96
C LYS A 142 -8.52 -15.30 11.85
N GLU A 143 -8.45 -15.89 10.64
CA GLU A 143 -8.22 -17.33 10.45
C GLU A 143 -6.74 -17.73 10.65
N PHE A 144 -5.81 -16.77 10.66
CA PHE A 144 -4.39 -17.02 10.85
C PHE A 144 -4.00 -17.04 12.33
N PRO A 145 -2.95 -17.81 12.73
CA PRO A 145 -2.44 -17.79 14.08
C PRO A 145 -2.01 -16.38 14.50
N LYS A 146 -2.55 -15.86 15.59
CA LYS A 146 -2.34 -14.46 16.02
C LYS A 146 -0.85 -14.13 16.20
N ASP A 147 -0.06 -15.05 16.70
CA ASP A 147 1.37 -14.84 16.96
C ASP A 147 2.21 -14.71 15.67
N ASP A 148 1.74 -15.31 14.57
CA ASP A 148 2.39 -15.31 13.26
C ASP A 148 1.97 -14.12 12.38
N VAL A 149 0.93 -13.37 12.79
CA VAL A 149 0.35 -12.27 12.01
C VAL A 149 1.00 -10.94 12.38
N ARG A 150 1.28 -10.13 11.38
CA ARG A 150 1.58 -8.70 11.52
C ARG A 150 0.63 -7.91 10.65
N ILE A 151 0.02 -6.87 11.24
CA ILE A 151 -0.88 -5.96 10.53
C ILE A 151 -0.23 -4.59 10.47
N ILE A 152 -0.05 -4.09 9.26
CA ILE A 152 0.46 -2.75 9.01
C ILE A 152 -0.71 -1.90 8.52
N TYR A 153 -1.14 -0.96 9.34
CA TYR A 153 -2.19 0.00 8.97
C TYR A 153 -1.56 1.31 8.49
N SER A 154 -1.73 1.61 7.21
CA SER A 154 -1.10 2.74 6.54
C SER A 154 -2.12 3.61 5.82
N MET A 155 -3.14 4.03 6.56
CA MET A 155 -4.21 4.94 6.13
C MET A 155 -4.50 5.96 7.22
N TRP A 156 -5.46 6.84 6.99
CA TRP A 156 -5.92 7.78 8.00
C TRP A 156 -6.59 7.05 9.19
N THR A 157 -6.14 7.37 10.39
CA THR A 157 -6.61 6.68 11.62
C THR A 157 -8.09 6.89 11.91
N GLY A 158 -8.71 7.98 11.41
CA GLY A 158 -10.14 8.23 11.57
C GLY A 158 -11.02 7.09 11.01
N TYR A 159 -10.57 6.35 9.99
CA TYR A 159 -11.32 5.18 9.50
C TYR A 159 -11.39 4.02 10.50
N ILE A 160 -10.49 3.96 11.47
CA ILE A 160 -10.52 2.94 12.53
C ILE A 160 -11.69 3.21 13.47
N GLU A 161 -11.95 4.48 13.78
CA GLU A 161 -13.03 4.90 14.68
C GLU A 161 -14.42 4.61 14.08
N GLU A 162 -14.52 4.68 12.76
CA GLU A 162 -15.77 4.43 12.03
C GLU A 162 -16.04 2.93 11.77
N ASN A 163 -15.05 2.05 11.97
CA ASN A 163 -15.15 0.64 11.68
C ASN A 163 -14.79 -0.23 12.89
N LEU A 164 -15.82 -0.65 13.61
CA LEU A 164 -15.66 -1.43 14.84
C LEU A 164 -14.86 -2.73 14.63
N ALA A 165 -15.12 -3.44 13.53
CA ALA A 165 -14.41 -4.70 13.22
C ALA A 165 -12.92 -4.47 12.94
N LEU A 166 -12.59 -3.33 12.32
CA LEU A 166 -11.20 -2.92 12.08
C LEU A 166 -10.51 -2.54 13.40
N LYS A 167 -11.21 -1.81 14.26
CA LYS A 167 -10.71 -1.46 15.59
C LYS A 167 -10.39 -2.69 16.41
N GLU A 168 -11.33 -3.64 16.49
CA GLU A 168 -11.13 -4.92 17.21
C GLU A 168 -10.00 -5.79 16.63
N LEU A 169 -9.67 -5.62 15.35
CA LEU A 169 -8.57 -6.35 14.72
C LEU A 169 -7.22 -5.75 15.09
N LEU A 170 -7.15 -4.43 15.29
CA LEU A 170 -5.91 -3.69 15.54
C LEU A 170 -5.57 -3.55 17.02
N ASP A 171 -6.54 -3.76 17.93
CA ASP A 171 -6.36 -3.87 19.39
C ASP A 171 -5.84 -5.28 19.77
#